data_9004134bc9c14482bcc4fd64d898060c
#
_entry.id   9004134bc9c14482bcc4fd64d898060c
#
_cell.length_a   1.000
_cell.length_b   1.000
_cell.length_c   1.000
_cell.angle_alpha   90.00
_cell.angle_beta   90.00
_cell.angle_gamma   90.00
#
_symmetry.space_group_name_H-M   'P 1'
#
loop_
_entity.id
_entity.type
_entity.pdbx_description
1 polymer ?
#
loop_
_entity_poly.entity_id
_entity_poly.type
_entity_poly.pdbx_seq_one_letter_code
_entity_poly.pdbx_strand_id
1 'polypeptide(L)'
;MPQLSIQNIGVSSVILTGMSRRLLVDAFNSIAKSPGVLPGDIILFTHDDNDHFFPDALPDIRGTDSIIVGPPTIVKPLLEKERATLDQINVLYSVDNMNPTSIALGGMKIHCYHTPHFNNWDPVHNSYLIEHRETRIYITGDSVFSKELADTVGKTDVVICNIVEEGLLRGQTPEHIALYHCLSDLLRLQAISQTKLIVGVHLLEFPWAVNAEKLMTMITENGLPGIIIPVNTGEVLLVV
;
A
#
# COMPACT_ATOMS: atom_id res chain seq x y z
N MET A 1 25.05 1.86 3.34
CA MET A 1 23.87 2.44 2.64
C MET A 1 22.76 2.54 3.67
N PRO A 2 21.86 3.53 3.63
CA PRO A 2 20.72 3.52 4.53
C PRO A 2 19.90 2.27 4.28
N GLN A 3 19.51 1.60 5.35
CA GLN A 3 18.68 0.40 5.32
C GLN A 3 17.23 0.81 5.04
N LEU A 4 16.54 0.07 4.19
CA LEU A 4 15.10 0.28 3.97
C LEU A 4 14.36 -0.01 5.28
N SER A 5 13.48 0.89 5.69
CA SER A 5 12.54 0.62 6.76
C SER A 5 11.10 0.85 6.33
N ILE A 6 10.20 0.07 6.89
CA ILE A 6 8.76 0.14 6.69
C ILE A 6 8.14 0.41 8.05
N GLN A 7 7.45 1.54 8.18
CA GLN A 7 6.71 1.89 9.38
C GLN A 7 5.21 1.79 9.11
N ASN A 8 4.54 0.92 9.85
CA ASN A 8 3.08 0.89 9.88
C ASN A 8 2.55 2.08 10.69
N ILE A 9 1.65 2.86 10.12
CA ILE A 9 1.02 3.99 10.81
C ILE A 9 -0.49 3.81 11.01
N GLY A 10 -0.98 2.64 10.72
CA GLY A 10 -2.39 2.23 10.89
C GLY A 10 -3.10 2.11 9.55
N VAL A 11 -4.21 1.36 9.57
CA VAL A 11 -4.98 1.04 8.35
C VAL A 11 -4.06 0.36 7.33
N SER A 12 -4.19 0.65 6.06
CA SER A 12 -3.26 0.26 4.99
C SER A 12 -2.03 1.18 4.86
N SER A 13 -1.87 2.12 5.80
CA SER A 13 -0.92 3.22 5.69
C SER A 13 0.48 2.83 6.14
N VAL A 14 1.46 3.11 5.29
CA VAL A 14 2.87 2.86 5.62
C VAL A 14 3.77 4.02 5.23
N ILE A 15 4.87 4.17 5.95
CA ILE A 15 5.97 5.07 5.61
C ILE A 15 7.19 4.23 5.25
N LEU A 16 7.73 4.44 4.06
CA LEU A 16 8.96 3.83 3.61
C LEU A 16 10.11 4.84 3.70
N THR A 17 11.20 4.47 4.38
CA THR A 17 12.43 5.28 4.49
C THR A 17 13.65 4.45 4.11
N GLY A 18 14.81 5.09 4.01
CA GLY A 18 16.04 4.43 3.51
C GLY A 18 16.18 4.49 1.99
N MET A 19 15.19 5.05 1.30
CA MET A 19 15.24 5.42 -0.11
C MET A 19 15.77 6.86 -0.26
N SER A 20 15.89 7.35 -1.49
CA SER A 20 16.34 8.72 -1.77
C SER A 20 15.39 9.81 -1.25
N ARG A 21 14.10 9.51 -1.17
CA ARG A 21 13.05 10.30 -0.54
C ARG A 21 12.20 9.41 0.34
N ARG A 22 11.58 9.98 1.36
CA ARG A 22 10.58 9.28 2.17
C ARG A 22 9.29 9.14 1.34
N LEU A 23 8.70 7.95 1.35
CA LEU A 23 7.45 7.66 0.66
C LEU A 23 6.36 7.38 1.69
N LEU A 24 5.26 8.11 1.62
CA LEU A 24 4.08 7.97 2.47
C LEU A 24 2.96 7.37 1.62
N VAL A 25 2.55 6.14 1.93
CA VAL A 25 1.52 5.42 1.19
C VAL A 25 0.23 5.44 1.99
N ASP A 26 -0.86 5.94 1.39
CA ASP A 26 -2.20 6.05 1.95
C ASP A 26 -2.22 6.66 3.37
N ALA A 27 -1.23 7.52 3.64
CA ALA A 27 -0.90 8.00 4.97
C ALA A 27 -1.80 9.14 5.49
N PHE A 28 -2.69 9.63 4.64
CA PHE A 28 -3.60 10.73 4.96
C PHE A 28 -5.04 10.29 4.72
N ASN A 29 -5.56 9.51 5.64
CA ASN A 29 -6.91 8.95 5.61
C ASN A 29 -7.74 9.43 6.82
N SER A 30 -9.00 9.02 6.88
CA SER A 30 -9.95 9.46 7.92
C SER A 30 -9.79 8.75 9.26
N ILE A 31 -8.97 7.70 9.34
CA ILE A 31 -8.91 6.79 10.48
C ILE A 31 -7.57 6.88 11.21
N ALA A 32 -6.46 6.77 10.48
CA ALA A 32 -5.13 6.79 11.08
C ALA A 32 -4.71 8.21 11.48
N LYS A 33 -3.84 8.28 12.48
CA LYS A 33 -3.20 9.55 12.83
C LYS A 33 -2.25 9.97 11.72
N SER A 34 -2.55 11.09 11.07
CA SER A 34 -1.72 11.63 9.99
C SER A 34 -0.28 11.86 10.43
N PRO A 35 0.70 11.38 9.67
CA PRO A 35 2.10 11.71 9.91
C PRO A 35 2.37 13.17 9.51
N GLY A 36 3.44 13.75 10.03
CA GLY A 36 3.93 15.03 9.51
C GLY A 36 4.50 14.85 8.10
N VAL A 37 4.29 15.83 7.23
CA VAL A 37 4.97 15.93 5.93
C VAL A 37 6.31 16.64 6.11
N LEU A 38 7.36 16.07 5.56
CA LEU A 38 8.68 16.68 5.49
C LEU A 38 8.93 17.19 4.07
N PRO A 39 9.74 18.24 3.90
CA PRO A 39 10.15 18.69 2.57
C PRO A 39 10.75 17.53 1.76
N GLY A 40 10.34 17.41 0.52
CA GLY A 40 10.80 16.35 -0.37
C GLY A 40 10.09 15.00 -0.26
N ASP A 41 9.08 14.87 0.59
CA ASP A 41 8.28 13.64 0.65
C ASP A 41 7.57 13.35 -0.67
N ILE A 42 7.41 12.07 -0.96
CA ILE A 42 6.48 11.60 -1.98
C ILE A 42 5.28 10.98 -1.27
N ILE A 43 4.10 11.47 -1.57
CA ILE A 43 2.83 11.01 -1.01
C ILE A 43 2.10 10.24 -2.08
N LEU A 44 1.89 8.94 -1.85
CA LEU A 44 1.30 8.01 -2.81
C LEU A 44 -0.08 7.56 -2.32
N PHE A 45 -1.08 7.67 -3.18
CA PHE A 45 -2.43 7.16 -2.91
C PHE A 45 -2.79 6.04 -3.88
N THR A 46 -3.32 4.94 -3.36
CA THR A 46 -3.78 3.80 -4.15
C THR A 46 -5.13 4.08 -4.79
N HIS A 47 -6.06 4.66 -4.04
CA HIS A 47 -7.40 5.03 -4.47
C HIS A 47 -7.97 6.14 -3.56
N ASP A 48 -9.23 6.50 -3.74
CA ASP A 48 -9.84 7.66 -3.08
C ASP A 48 -10.87 7.33 -2.00
N ASP A 49 -10.94 6.09 -1.53
CA ASP A 49 -11.75 5.73 -0.37
C ASP A 49 -11.23 6.40 0.92
N ASN A 50 -12.14 6.75 1.82
CA ASN A 50 -11.83 7.58 2.99
C ASN A 50 -10.77 6.97 3.95
N ASP A 51 -10.64 5.67 3.96
CA ASP A 51 -9.63 4.93 4.73
C ASP A 51 -8.25 4.85 4.06
N HIS A 52 -8.13 5.38 2.83
CA HIS A 52 -6.87 5.53 2.09
C HIS A 52 -6.55 6.99 1.78
N PHE A 53 -7.58 7.77 1.43
CA PHE A 53 -7.44 9.17 1.06
C PHE A 53 -8.51 10.04 1.73
N PHE A 54 -8.08 10.99 2.56
CA PHE A 54 -8.95 11.99 3.15
C PHE A 54 -8.26 13.36 3.07
N PRO A 55 -8.67 14.25 2.17
CA PRO A 55 -7.93 15.48 1.89
C PRO A 55 -7.82 16.42 3.10
N ASP A 56 -8.77 16.35 4.05
CA ASP A 56 -8.69 17.16 5.27
C ASP A 56 -7.61 16.68 6.24
N ALA A 57 -7.17 15.42 6.14
CA ALA A 57 -6.04 14.89 6.93
C ALA A 57 -4.68 15.31 6.38
N LEU A 58 -4.59 15.66 5.09
CA LEU A 58 -3.34 16.12 4.48
C LEU A 58 -3.09 17.57 4.87
N PRO A 59 -1.91 17.92 5.41
CA PRO A 59 -1.53 19.32 5.62
C PRO A 59 -1.38 20.05 4.28
N ASP A 60 -1.41 21.38 4.33
CA ASP A 60 -1.07 22.20 3.15
C ASP A 60 0.43 22.02 2.81
N ILE A 61 0.70 21.47 1.64
CA ILE A 61 2.07 21.26 1.15
C ILE A 61 2.48 22.27 0.09
N ARG A 62 1.64 23.24 -0.23
CA ARG A 62 1.94 24.28 -1.23
C ARG A 62 3.20 25.04 -0.82
N GLY A 63 4.08 25.28 -1.77
CA GLY A 63 5.37 25.93 -1.51
C GLY A 63 6.46 25.02 -0.94
N THR A 64 6.18 23.72 -0.76
CA THR A 64 7.21 22.72 -0.49
C THR A 64 7.63 22.01 -1.79
N ASP A 65 8.67 21.18 -1.73
CA ASP A 65 9.10 20.30 -2.82
C ASP A 65 8.50 18.88 -2.71
N SER A 66 7.51 18.71 -1.85
CA SER A 66 6.76 17.46 -1.71
C SER A 66 5.85 17.24 -2.92
N ILE A 67 5.67 15.98 -3.31
CA ILE A 67 4.96 15.56 -4.52
C ILE A 67 3.88 14.56 -4.13
N ILE A 68 2.70 14.70 -4.71
CA ILE A 68 1.62 13.74 -4.61
C ILE A 68 1.58 12.89 -5.89
N VAL A 69 1.40 11.59 -5.73
CA VAL A 69 1.20 10.63 -6.82
C VAL A 69 -0.06 9.83 -6.52
N GLY A 70 -0.93 9.68 -7.50
CA GLY A 70 -2.14 8.87 -7.31
C GLY A 70 -3.10 8.93 -8.49
N PRO A 71 -4.29 8.32 -8.35
CA PRO A 71 -5.30 8.29 -9.41
C PRO A 71 -5.89 9.67 -9.71
N PRO A 72 -6.55 9.86 -10.85
CA PRO A 72 -7.14 11.15 -11.21
C PRO A 72 -8.23 11.64 -10.24
N THR A 73 -8.86 10.74 -9.50
CA THR A 73 -9.95 11.05 -8.57
C THR A 73 -9.52 11.92 -7.38
N ILE A 74 -8.25 11.86 -6.98
CA ILE A 74 -7.73 12.68 -5.85
C ILE A 74 -7.47 14.14 -6.23
N VAL A 75 -7.35 14.46 -7.53
CA VAL A 75 -6.89 15.80 -7.97
C VAL A 75 -7.85 16.90 -7.53
N LYS A 76 -9.14 16.75 -7.87
CA LYS A 76 -10.15 17.75 -7.57
C LYS A 76 -10.27 18.03 -6.07
N PRO A 77 -10.42 17.01 -5.19
CA PRO A 77 -10.48 17.25 -3.75
C PRO A 77 -9.24 17.97 -3.18
N LEU A 78 -8.05 17.64 -3.66
CA LEU A 78 -6.80 18.27 -3.20
C LEU A 78 -6.74 19.76 -3.56
N LEU A 79 -7.16 20.11 -4.77
CA LEU A 79 -7.19 21.51 -5.22
C LEU A 79 -8.31 22.31 -4.52
N GLU A 80 -9.49 21.74 -4.38
CA GLU A 80 -10.62 22.40 -3.67
C GLU A 80 -10.33 22.65 -2.19
N LYS A 81 -9.57 21.78 -1.55
CA LYS A 81 -9.13 21.91 -0.15
C LYS A 81 -7.81 22.69 -0.01
N GLU A 82 -7.25 23.17 -1.10
CA GLU A 82 -6.00 23.92 -1.12
C GLU A 82 -4.83 23.19 -0.46
N ARG A 83 -4.74 21.85 -0.64
CA ARG A 83 -3.69 21.03 -0.03
C ARG A 83 -2.42 20.99 -0.84
N ALA A 84 -2.54 21.11 -2.16
CA ALA A 84 -1.44 21.10 -3.11
C ALA A 84 -1.73 22.03 -4.29
N THR A 85 -0.71 22.34 -5.07
CA THR A 85 -0.82 22.97 -6.39
C THR A 85 -0.85 21.90 -7.47
N LEU A 86 -1.33 22.22 -8.66
CA LEU A 86 -1.44 21.26 -9.75
C LEU A 86 -0.09 20.68 -10.18
N ASP A 87 0.97 21.45 -10.11
CA ASP A 87 2.35 21.04 -10.43
C ASP A 87 2.96 20.10 -9.37
N GLN A 88 2.38 20.04 -8.18
CA GLN A 88 2.75 19.07 -7.14
C GLN A 88 2.02 17.72 -7.29
N ILE A 89 1.00 17.63 -8.14
CA ILE A 89 0.19 16.43 -8.31
C ILE A 89 0.57 15.72 -9.61
N ASN A 90 1.10 14.52 -9.48
CA ASN A 90 1.39 13.62 -10.59
C ASN A 90 0.29 12.56 -10.67
N VAL A 91 -0.59 12.70 -11.65
CA VAL A 91 -1.61 11.68 -11.93
C VAL A 91 -0.92 10.45 -12.51
N LEU A 92 -1.00 9.36 -11.78
CA LEU A 92 -0.49 8.06 -12.20
C LEU A 92 -1.63 7.05 -12.15
N TYR A 93 -2.02 6.57 -13.32
CA TYR A 93 -3.15 5.68 -13.49
C TYR A 93 -2.89 4.71 -14.64
N SER A 94 -3.27 3.46 -14.47
CA SER A 94 -3.27 2.45 -15.52
C SER A 94 -4.69 1.96 -15.77
N VAL A 95 -5.00 1.65 -17.00
CA VAL A 95 -6.27 1.02 -17.42
C VAL A 95 -6.13 -0.49 -17.57
N ASP A 96 -4.93 -1.01 -17.40
CA ASP A 96 -4.56 -2.39 -17.68
C ASP A 96 -3.56 -2.89 -16.62
N ASN A 97 -3.80 -4.08 -16.10
CA ASN A 97 -2.90 -4.73 -15.16
C ASN A 97 -1.67 -5.38 -15.81
N MET A 98 -1.69 -5.57 -17.11
CA MET A 98 -0.58 -6.17 -17.88
C MET A 98 0.39 -5.13 -18.45
N ASN A 99 -0.08 -3.90 -18.64
CA ASN A 99 0.70 -2.79 -19.22
C ASN A 99 0.74 -1.61 -18.25
N PRO A 100 1.63 -1.64 -17.25
CA PRO A 100 1.68 -0.60 -16.24
C PRO A 100 2.11 0.74 -16.82
N THR A 101 1.50 1.80 -16.32
CA THR A 101 2.02 3.17 -16.49
C THR A 101 3.12 3.40 -15.46
N SER A 102 4.11 4.22 -15.76
CA SER A 102 5.19 4.46 -14.80
C SER A 102 5.70 5.90 -14.81
N ILE A 103 6.23 6.32 -13.66
CA ILE A 103 6.88 7.61 -13.46
C ILE A 103 8.21 7.42 -12.73
N ALA A 104 9.18 8.27 -13.04
CA ALA A 104 10.45 8.31 -12.31
C ALA A 104 10.48 9.56 -11.42
N LEU A 105 10.59 9.37 -10.11
CA LEU A 105 10.58 10.44 -9.12
C LEU A 105 11.61 10.16 -8.01
N GLY A 106 12.40 11.16 -7.67
CA GLY A 106 13.30 11.09 -6.52
C GLY A 106 14.24 9.88 -6.52
N GLY A 107 14.69 9.42 -7.68
CA GLY A 107 15.57 8.24 -7.80
C GLY A 107 14.83 6.90 -7.66
N MET A 108 13.52 6.92 -7.61
CA MET A 108 12.65 5.75 -7.66
C MET A 108 11.93 5.68 -9.00
N LYS A 109 11.58 4.48 -9.44
CA LYS A 109 10.63 4.24 -10.51
C LYS A 109 9.38 3.62 -9.92
N ILE A 110 8.25 4.25 -10.13
CA ILE A 110 6.94 3.83 -9.63
C ILE A 110 6.13 3.35 -10.81
N HIS A 111 5.76 2.08 -10.81
CA HIS A 111 4.88 1.47 -11.79
C HIS A 111 3.50 1.33 -11.18
N CYS A 112 2.49 1.73 -11.92
CA CYS A 112 1.09 1.67 -11.55
C CYS A 112 0.41 0.58 -12.35
N TYR A 113 -0.26 -0.33 -11.68
CA TYR A 113 -1.08 -1.38 -12.25
C TYR A 113 -2.54 -1.13 -11.89
N HIS A 114 -3.43 -1.27 -12.86
CA HIS A 114 -4.86 -1.30 -12.55
C HIS A 114 -5.18 -2.65 -11.89
N THR A 115 -5.80 -2.61 -10.72
CA THR A 115 -6.20 -3.82 -10.00
C THR A 115 -7.65 -3.71 -9.55
N PRO A 116 -8.38 -4.84 -9.52
CA PRO A 116 -9.77 -4.82 -9.08
C PRO A 116 -9.90 -4.33 -7.65
N HIS A 117 -10.85 -3.44 -7.41
CA HIS A 117 -11.30 -3.06 -6.09
C HIS A 117 -12.66 -3.67 -5.76
N PHE A 118 -13.07 -3.59 -4.49
CA PHE A 118 -14.21 -4.20 -3.83
C PHE A 118 -15.54 -4.15 -4.59
N ASN A 119 -15.77 -3.13 -5.34
CA ASN A 119 -16.97 -3.04 -6.15
C ASN A 119 -16.67 -2.32 -7.46
N ASN A 120 -17.50 -2.58 -8.46
CA ASN A 120 -17.43 -1.86 -9.74
C ASN A 120 -17.73 -0.35 -9.61
N TRP A 121 -17.93 0.16 -8.39
CA TRP A 121 -18.19 1.57 -8.08
C TRP A 121 -16.91 2.38 -7.96
N ASP A 122 -15.80 1.71 -7.65
CA ASP A 122 -14.48 2.32 -7.70
C ASP A 122 -13.66 1.72 -8.85
N PRO A 123 -13.84 2.26 -10.07
CA PRO A 123 -13.10 1.78 -11.24
C PRO A 123 -11.62 2.20 -11.23
N VAL A 124 -11.19 2.98 -10.25
CA VAL A 124 -9.88 3.64 -10.25
C VAL A 124 -9.07 3.23 -9.03
N HIS A 125 -8.81 1.93 -8.91
CA HIS A 125 -7.91 1.40 -7.92
C HIS A 125 -6.57 1.04 -8.54
N ASN A 126 -5.48 1.43 -7.88
CA ASN A 126 -4.11 1.19 -8.30
C ASN A 126 -3.36 0.34 -7.28
N SER A 127 -2.57 -0.59 -7.77
CA SER A 127 -1.45 -1.14 -7.03
C SER A 127 -0.13 -0.62 -7.60
N TYR A 128 0.92 -0.66 -6.80
CA TYR A 128 2.19 -0.04 -7.19
C TYR A 128 3.38 -0.98 -7.00
N LEU A 129 4.25 -1.02 -8.01
CA LEU A 129 5.60 -1.55 -7.86
C LEU A 129 6.57 -0.38 -7.79
N ILE A 130 7.33 -0.30 -6.70
CA ILE A 130 8.35 0.70 -6.48
C ILE A 130 9.71 0.05 -6.64
N GLU A 131 10.48 0.56 -7.59
CA GLU A 131 11.85 0.15 -7.82
C GLU A 131 12.80 1.26 -7.35
N HIS A 132 13.67 0.93 -6.41
CA HIS A 132 14.73 1.81 -5.94
C HIS A 132 16.04 1.03 -5.85
N ARG A 133 17.00 1.35 -6.71
CA ARG A 133 18.23 0.57 -6.88
C ARG A 133 17.91 -0.90 -7.22
N GLU A 134 18.32 -1.83 -6.36
CA GLU A 134 18.06 -3.27 -6.53
C GLU A 134 16.83 -3.76 -5.74
N THR A 135 16.18 -2.87 -4.99
CA THR A 135 15.02 -3.21 -4.16
C THR A 135 13.72 -2.99 -4.91
N ARG A 136 12.86 -3.99 -4.85
CA ARG A 136 11.53 -3.99 -5.48
C ARG A 136 10.45 -4.22 -4.43
N ILE A 137 9.58 -3.23 -4.24
CA ILE A 137 8.50 -3.23 -3.25
C ILE A 137 7.17 -3.18 -4.01
N TYR A 138 6.32 -4.17 -3.77
CA TYR A 138 4.97 -4.17 -4.34
C TYR A 138 3.94 -3.85 -3.25
N ILE A 139 3.01 -2.95 -3.56
CA ILE A 139 1.93 -2.50 -2.67
C ILE A 139 0.62 -2.84 -3.36
N THR A 140 -0.20 -3.69 -2.74
CA THR A 140 -1.45 -4.15 -3.34
C THR A 140 -2.57 -3.12 -3.29
N GLY A 141 -2.54 -2.18 -2.31
CA GLY A 141 -3.76 -1.46 -1.94
C GLY A 141 -4.84 -2.46 -1.51
N ASP A 142 -6.09 -2.13 -1.77
CA ASP A 142 -7.25 -2.98 -1.47
C ASP A 142 -7.55 -3.96 -2.60
N SER A 143 -6.52 -4.74 -2.96
CA SER A 143 -6.64 -5.76 -4.00
C SER A 143 -5.79 -6.97 -3.69
N VAL A 144 -6.22 -8.12 -4.20
CA VAL A 144 -5.45 -9.36 -4.10
C VAL A 144 -4.37 -9.39 -5.16
N PHE A 145 -3.17 -9.78 -4.76
CA PHE A 145 -2.06 -10.02 -5.67
C PHE A 145 -2.25 -11.36 -6.41
N SER A 146 -2.98 -11.32 -7.53
CA SER A 146 -3.28 -12.52 -8.30
C SER A 146 -2.03 -13.15 -8.92
N LYS A 147 -2.15 -14.41 -9.37
CA LYS A 147 -1.05 -15.08 -10.06
C LYS A 147 -0.65 -14.34 -11.34
N GLU A 148 -1.61 -13.90 -12.13
CA GLU A 148 -1.38 -13.17 -13.39
C GLU A 148 -0.63 -11.87 -13.14
N LEU A 149 -1.01 -11.16 -12.09
CA LEU A 149 -0.33 -9.94 -11.67
C LEU A 149 1.08 -10.22 -11.15
N ALA A 150 1.25 -11.30 -10.37
CA ALA A 150 2.56 -11.73 -9.91
C ALA A 150 3.50 -12.10 -11.07
N ASP A 151 2.99 -12.77 -12.09
CA ASP A 151 3.77 -13.11 -13.29
C ASP A 151 4.19 -11.83 -14.06
N THR A 152 3.34 -10.80 -14.07
CA THR A 152 3.64 -9.51 -14.72
C THR A 152 4.62 -8.66 -13.92
N VAL A 153 4.40 -8.56 -12.61
CA VAL A 153 5.27 -7.81 -11.69
C VAL A 153 6.63 -8.48 -11.56
N GLY A 154 6.66 -9.82 -11.59
CA GLY A 154 7.87 -10.62 -11.41
C GLY A 154 8.37 -10.60 -9.96
N LYS A 155 9.62 -10.98 -9.77
CA LYS A 155 10.23 -11.09 -8.44
C LYS A 155 10.22 -9.76 -7.70
N THR A 156 9.83 -9.81 -6.43
CA THR A 156 9.84 -8.66 -5.49
C THR A 156 10.66 -8.99 -4.24
N ASP A 157 11.19 -7.97 -3.58
CA ASP A 157 11.85 -8.15 -2.28
C ASP A 157 10.83 -8.05 -1.15
N VAL A 158 9.86 -7.14 -1.29
CA VAL A 158 8.81 -6.90 -0.31
C VAL A 158 7.45 -6.82 -1.01
N VAL A 159 6.44 -7.43 -0.40
CA VAL A 159 5.02 -7.21 -0.72
C VAL A 159 4.33 -6.64 0.51
N ILE A 160 3.64 -5.51 0.36
CA ILE A 160 2.78 -4.91 1.37
C ILE A 160 1.34 -5.17 0.93
N CYS A 161 0.57 -5.91 1.71
CA CYS A 161 -0.77 -6.34 1.30
C CYS A 161 -1.73 -6.45 2.47
N ASN A 162 -3.02 -6.39 2.15
CA ASN A 162 -4.11 -6.61 3.09
C ASN A 162 -4.18 -8.07 3.47
N ILE A 163 -4.23 -8.35 4.78
CA ILE A 163 -4.28 -9.72 5.31
C ILE A 163 -5.49 -9.89 6.24
N VAL A 164 -6.14 -11.04 6.16
CA VAL A 164 -7.24 -11.39 7.04
C VAL A 164 -7.21 -12.87 7.44
N GLU A 165 -7.75 -13.18 8.60
CA GLU A 165 -8.02 -14.58 8.99
C GLU A 165 -9.24 -15.13 8.23
N GLU A 166 -9.13 -16.30 7.62
CA GLU A 166 -10.23 -16.94 6.85
C GLU A 166 -11.53 -17.05 7.63
N GLY A 167 -11.43 -17.29 8.94
CA GLY A 167 -12.60 -17.41 9.82
C GLY A 167 -13.44 -16.12 9.89
N LEU A 168 -12.82 -14.97 9.69
CA LEU A 168 -13.49 -13.67 9.70
C LEU A 168 -14.22 -13.37 8.39
N LEU A 169 -13.87 -14.04 7.32
CA LEU A 169 -14.54 -13.89 6.02
C LEU A 169 -15.86 -14.66 5.92
N ARG A 170 -16.17 -15.49 6.91
CA ARG A 170 -17.41 -16.27 6.91
C ARG A 170 -18.64 -15.33 6.95
N GLY A 171 -19.50 -15.50 5.96
CA GLY A 171 -20.70 -14.65 5.81
C GLY A 171 -20.45 -13.31 5.10
N GLN A 172 -19.23 -13.04 4.68
CA GLN A 172 -18.92 -11.90 3.81
C GLN A 172 -19.30 -12.20 2.36
N THR A 173 -19.50 -11.15 1.58
CA THR A 173 -19.74 -11.33 0.15
C THR A 173 -18.45 -11.74 -0.58
N PRO A 174 -18.56 -12.40 -1.74
CA PRO A 174 -17.38 -12.74 -2.55
C PRO A 174 -16.51 -11.52 -2.90
N GLU A 175 -17.13 -10.35 -3.06
CA GLU A 175 -16.45 -9.11 -3.35
C GLU A 175 -15.59 -8.66 -2.15
N HIS A 176 -16.10 -8.76 -0.92
CA HIS A 176 -15.33 -8.50 0.29
C HIS A 176 -14.15 -9.45 0.46
N ILE A 177 -14.36 -10.74 0.17
CA ILE A 177 -13.31 -11.74 0.26
C ILE A 177 -12.17 -11.41 -0.70
N ALA A 178 -12.48 -10.85 -1.87
CA ALA A 178 -11.49 -10.51 -2.88
C ALA A 178 -10.53 -9.36 -2.51
N LEU A 179 -10.77 -8.66 -1.41
CA LEU A 179 -9.89 -7.57 -0.95
C LEU A 179 -8.69 -8.04 -0.11
N TYR A 180 -8.76 -9.26 0.42
CA TYR A 180 -7.84 -9.70 1.44
C TYR A 180 -7.10 -10.97 1.04
N HIS A 181 -5.86 -11.07 1.47
CA HIS A 181 -5.11 -12.30 1.42
C HIS A 181 -5.36 -13.10 2.69
N CYS A 182 -5.88 -14.30 2.54
CA CYS A 182 -5.91 -15.27 3.63
C CYS A 182 -4.51 -15.84 3.88
N LEU A 183 -4.28 -16.42 5.04
CA LEU A 183 -2.99 -17.01 5.39
C LEU A 183 -2.53 -18.08 4.38
N SER A 184 -3.47 -18.89 3.88
CA SER A 184 -3.22 -19.86 2.81
C SER A 184 -2.75 -19.22 1.49
N ASP A 185 -3.29 -18.03 1.17
CA ASP A 185 -2.90 -17.31 -0.04
C ASP A 185 -1.48 -16.74 0.07
N LEU A 186 -1.05 -16.35 1.28
CA LEU A 186 0.27 -15.78 1.50
C LEU A 186 1.39 -16.76 1.19
N LEU A 187 1.21 -18.03 1.52
CA LEU A 187 2.14 -19.10 1.14
C LEU A 187 2.26 -19.21 -0.37
N ARG A 188 1.12 -19.18 -1.05
CA ARG A 188 1.07 -19.22 -2.50
C ARG A 188 1.70 -17.98 -3.10
N LEU A 189 1.39 -16.80 -2.54
CA LEU A 189 1.96 -15.53 -2.96
C LEU A 189 3.49 -15.54 -2.83
N GLN A 190 4.01 -15.97 -1.69
CA GLN A 190 5.44 -16.05 -1.45
C GLN A 190 6.14 -16.98 -2.45
N ALA A 191 5.54 -18.13 -2.76
CA ALA A 191 6.08 -19.08 -3.72
C ALA A 191 6.10 -18.52 -5.16
N ILE A 192 5.05 -17.80 -5.57
CA ILE A 192 4.90 -17.25 -6.93
C ILE A 192 5.79 -16.02 -7.12
N SER A 193 5.71 -15.06 -6.23
CA SER A 193 6.45 -13.79 -6.32
C SER A 193 7.92 -13.89 -5.93
N GLN A 194 8.33 -15.04 -5.35
CA GLN A 194 9.66 -15.23 -4.77
C GLN A 194 10.06 -14.08 -3.82
N THR A 195 9.07 -13.49 -3.15
CA THR A 195 9.30 -12.37 -2.24
C THR A 195 10.00 -12.84 -0.97
N LYS A 196 10.88 -12.00 -0.46
CA LYS A 196 11.61 -12.28 0.78
C LYS A 196 10.79 -11.91 2.02
N LEU A 197 9.94 -10.89 1.89
CA LEU A 197 9.17 -10.33 2.99
C LEU A 197 7.76 -9.97 2.53
N ILE A 198 6.76 -10.44 3.27
CA ILE A 198 5.37 -9.99 3.16
C ILE A 198 5.04 -9.21 4.42
N VAL A 199 4.55 -7.99 4.27
CA VAL A 199 4.07 -7.13 5.36
C VAL A 199 2.56 -7.02 5.27
N GLY A 200 1.89 -7.57 6.26
CA GLY A 200 0.43 -7.49 6.37
C GLY A 200 -0.01 -6.15 6.94
N VAL A 201 -0.97 -5.52 6.28
CA VAL A 201 -1.57 -4.25 6.67
C VAL A 201 -3.10 -4.38 6.65
N HIS A 202 -3.81 -3.28 6.90
CA HIS A 202 -5.28 -3.22 6.86
C HIS A 202 -6.00 -4.05 7.95
N LEU A 203 -5.41 -4.09 9.15
CA LEU A 203 -5.82 -5.01 10.22
C LEU A 203 -6.83 -4.47 11.22
N LEU A 204 -7.06 -3.17 11.31
CA LEU A 204 -7.62 -2.55 12.51
C LEU A 204 -8.91 -1.75 12.32
N GLU A 205 -9.51 -1.77 11.15
CA GLU A 205 -10.55 -0.79 10.82
C GLU A 205 -11.97 -1.30 10.96
N PHE A 206 -12.16 -2.59 10.89
CA PHE A 206 -13.49 -3.20 10.87
C PHE A 206 -13.75 -4.05 12.12
N PRO A 207 -15.04 -4.26 12.50
CA PRO A 207 -15.39 -5.16 13.62
C PRO A 207 -14.85 -6.59 13.47
N TRP A 208 -14.48 -6.94 12.26
CA TRP A 208 -13.83 -8.20 11.87
C TRP A 208 -12.32 -8.09 11.71
N ALA A 209 -11.74 -6.94 12.09
CA ALA A 209 -10.29 -6.76 12.00
C ALA A 209 -9.56 -7.90 12.70
N VAL A 210 -8.61 -8.42 12.00
CA VAL A 210 -7.82 -9.56 12.44
C VAL A 210 -7.05 -9.16 13.69
N ASN A 211 -7.08 -10.02 14.70
CA ASN A 211 -6.15 -9.88 15.80
C ASN A 211 -4.74 -10.17 15.30
N ALA A 212 -3.93 -9.12 15.18
CA ALA A 212 -2.57 -9.23 14.64
C ALA A 212 -1.71 -10.22 15.45
N GLU A 213 -1.85 -10.26 16.75
CA GLU A 213 -1.15 -11.21 17.62
C GLU A 213 -1.54 -12.65 17.31
N LYS A 214 -2.83 -12.90 17.08
CA LYS A 214 -3.33 -14.22 16.71
C LYS A 214 -2.76 -14.66 15.35
N LEU A 215 -2.77 -13.78 14.34
CA LEU A 215 -2.18 -14.06 13.06
C LEU A 215 -0.67 -14.32 13.15
N MET A 216 0.05 -13.52 13.92
CA MET A 216 1.48 -13.75 14.14
C MET A 216 1.75 -15.08 14.84
N THR A 217 0.89 -15.49 15.78
CA THR A 217 0.96 -16.82 16.38
C THR A 217 0.79 -17.91 15.33
N MET A 218 -0.25 -17.82 14.50
CA MET A 218 -0.51 -18.78 13.43
C MET A 218 0.64 -18.84 12.41
N ILE A 219 1.21 -17.70 12.02
CA ILE A 219 2.38 -17.61 11.14
C ILE A 219 3.56 -18.36 11.75
N THR A 220 3.82 -18.13 13.03
CA THR A 220 4.93 -18.75 13.75
C THR A 220 4.72 -20.27 13.90
N GLU A 221 3.53 -20.70 14.31
CA GLU A 221 3.19 -22.12 14.48
C GLU A 221 3.25 -22.92 13.17
N ASN A 222 2.92 -22.27 12.06
CA ASN A 222 3.01 -22.88 10.72
C ASN A 222 4.41 -22.73 10.08
N GLY A 223 5.35 -22.13 10.77
CA GLY A 223 6.73 -21.99 10.28
C GLY A 223 6.85 -21.20 8.98
N LEU A 224 6.13 -20.08 8.88
CA LEU A 224 6.06 -19.23 7.69
C LEU A 224 7.08 -18.08 7.77
N PRO A 225 8.33 -18.27 7.35
CA PRO A 225 9.33 -17.23 7.41
C PRO A 225 9.04 -16.11 6.40
N GLY A 226 9.40 -14.89 6.76
CA GLY A 226 9.26 -13.74 5.85
C GLY A 226 7.83 -13.18 5.74
N ILE A 227 6.91 -13.59 6.62
CA ILE A 227 5.60 -12.95 6.76
C ILE A 227 5.57 -12.22 8.10
N ILE A 228 5.33 -10.92 8.08
CA ILE A 228 5.28 -10.08 9.28
C ILE A 228 4.00 -9.26 9.26
N ILE A 229 3.33 -9.22 10.40
CA ILE A 229 2.18 -8.37 10.63
C ILE A 229 2.57 -7.40 11.75
N PRO A 230 2.67 -6.10 11.46
CA PRO A 230 2.93 -5.11 12.50
C PRO A 230 1.80 -5.13 13.53
N VAL A 231 2.13 -5.43 14.79
CA VAL A 231 1.16 -5.54 15.87
C VAL A 231 0.72 -4.16 16.37
N ASN A 232 1.59 -3.18 16.27
CA ASN A 232 1.35 -1.85 16.80
C ASN A 232 1.49 -0.77 15.72
N THR A 233 0.63 0.23 15.80
CA THR A 233 0.81 1.47 15.03
C THR A 233 2.12 2.14 15.46
N GLY A 234 2.93 2.53 14.48
CA GLY A 234 4.25 3.12 14.70
C GLY A 234 5.38 2.09 14.72
N GLU A 235 5.08 0.79 14.65
CA GLU A 235 6.10 -0.25 14.54
C GLU A 235 6.93 -0.08 13.27
N VAL A 236 8.26 -0.17 13.43
CA VAL A 236 9.21 -0.03 12.34
C VAL A 236 9.87 -1.37 12.05
N LEU A 237 9.68 -1.86 10.82
CA LEU A 237 10.35 -3.05 10.32
C LEU A 237 11.60 -2.64 9.53
N LEU A 238 12.73 -3.24 9.84
CA LEU A 238 13.97 -3.06 9.09
C LEU A 238 14.08 -4.17 8.05
N VAL A 239 14.19 -3.77 6.79
CA VAL A 239 14.38 -4.69 5.67
C VAL A 239 15.88 -4.74 5.34
N VAL A 240 16.48 -5.91 5.48
CA VAL A 240 17.91 -6.15 5.26
C VAL A 240 18.18 -6.60 3.82
#